data_bb99b6420f6e4b422a9fd3e1d7f107e4
#
_entry.id   bb99b6420f6e4b422a9fd3e1d7f107e4
#
_cell.length_a   1.000
_cell.length_b   1.000
_cell.length_c   1.000
_cell.angle_alpha   90.00
_cell.angle_beta   90.00
_cell.angle_gamma   90.00
#
_symmetry.space_group_name_H-M   'P 1'
#
loop_
_entity.id
_entity.type
_entity.pdbx_description
1 polymer ?
#
loop_
_entity_poly.entity_id
_entity_poly.type
_entity_poly.pdbx_seq_one_letter_code
_entity_poly.pdbx_strand_id
1 'polypeptide(L)'
;MNKELIFLRTFALATTIGILTIGTMSFNKFGNQKFSEIDVERINIVEKDGTVKMVITNVGKFPNGKDIINNRPTNESRKKRSGMLFFNEDGIECGGFIYDGQKNENGHSSGLSLTYDQYNGDQVMQLLTQDYQKGDKRFVTSSLAFNDRPAKENQLKTAEIMKELDELAKKDPKAMQEKFKAYEEQGLIGGVPRVMLGKSRSQNNGLFLFDDKGMPKAMFYVDKDNNAKLDFFDDNGNVIASFPDKK
;
A
#
# COMPACT_ATOMS: atom_id res chain seq x y z
N MET A 1 67.64 9.93 -35.12
CA MET A 1 66.40 9.34 -34.51
C MET A 1 65.21 10.00 -35.18
N ASN A 2 64.28 9.23 -35.79
CA ASN A 2 63.23 9.76 -36.62
C ASN A 2 62.21 10.53 -35.73
N LYS A 3 61.99 11.80 -36.03
CA LYS A 3 61.11 12.69 -35.21
C LYS A 3 59.68 12.16 -35.14
N GLU A 4 59.18 11.53 -36.19
CA GLU A 4 57.86 10.88 -36.24
C GLU A 4 57.78 9.72 -35.24
N LEU A 5 58.82 8.91 -35.12
CA LEU A 5 58.82 7.77 -34.20
C LEU A 5 58.83 8.23 -32.74
N ILE A 6 59.51 9.36 -32.43
CA ILE A 6 59.45 9.98 -31.10
C ILE A 6 58.05 10.47 -30.80
N PHE A 7 57.44 11.17 -31.75
CA PHE A 7 56.08 11.71 -31.61
C PHE A 7 55.06 10.57 -31.34
N LEU A 8 55.10 9.50 -32.16
CA LEU A 8 54.20 8.35 -32.01
C LEU A 8 54.36 7.65 -30.66
N ARG A 9 55.56 7.47 -30.19
CA ARG A 9 55.86 6.85 -28.88
C ARG A 9 55.33 7.74 -27.72
N THR A 10 55.58 9.06 -27.79
CA THR A 10 55.14 10.00 -26.77
C THR A 10 53.59 10.08 -26.74
N PHE A 11 52.95 10.10 -27.91
CA PHE A 11 51.49 10.11 -28.04
C PHE A 11 50.88 8.84 -27.48
N ALA A 12 51.39 7.64 -27.87
CA ALA A 12 50.92 6.36 -27.35
C ALA A 12 51.08 6.28 -25.83
N LEU A 13 52.20 6.71 -25.27
CA LEU A 13 52.45 6.73 -23.83
C LEU A 13 51.45 7.66 -23.10
N ALA A 14 51.26 8.88 -23.60
CA ALA A 14 50.35 9.88 -23.03
C ALA A 14 48.90 9.35 -23.07
N THR A 15 48.48 8.73 -24.18
CA THR A 15 47.11 8.15 -24.32
C THR A 15 46.93 6.98 -23.36
N THR A 16 47.92 6.11 -23.22
CA THR A 16 47.84 4.95 -22.29
C THR A 16 47.74 5.44 -20.84
N ILE A 17 48.57 6.43 -20.45
CA ILE A 17 48.50 7.02 -19.11
C ILE A 17 47.12 7.69 -18.88
N GLY A 18 46.62 8.42 -19.88
CA GLY A 18 45.29 9.04 -19.81
C GLY A 18 44.18 8.01 -19.58
N ILE A 19 44.14 6.92 -20.33
CA ILE A 19 43.16 5.83 -20.19
C ILE A 19 43.27 5.15 -18.81
N LEU A 20 44.52 4.87 -18.35
CA LEU A 20 44.75 4.27 -17.03
C LEU A 20 44.29 5.20 -15.91
N THR A 21 44.54 6.51 -16.03
CA THR A 21 44.11 7.51 -15.05
C THR A 21 42.60 7.60 -14.98
N ILE A 22 41.91 7.66 -16.13
CA ILE A 22 40.45 7.69 -16.21
C ILE A 22 39.87 6.37 -15.63
N GLY A 23 40.49 5.23 -15.99
CA GLY A 23 40.10 3.93 -15.45
C GLY A 23 40.20 3.89 -13.92
N THR A 24 41.34 4.26 -13.35
CA THR A 24 41.51 4.26 -11.88
C THR A 24 40.61 5.25 -11.16
N MET A 25 40.36 6.44 -11.74
CA MET A 25 39.42 7.43 -11.17
C MET A 25 37.97 6.92 -11.21
N SER A 26 37.59 6.12 -12.20
CA SER A 26 36.25 5.52 -12.31
C SER A 26 35.99 4.43 -11.26
N PHE A 27 37.03 3.72 -10.82
CA PHE A 27 36.93 2.67 -9.80
C PHE A 27 37.02 3.16 -8.35
N ASN A 28 37.41 4.40 -8.11
CA ASN A 28 37.60 4.95 -6.75
C ASN A 28 36.33 5.51 -6.07
N LYS A 29 35.12 5.22 -6.57
CA LYS A 29 33.85 5.68 -5.99
C LYS A 29 33.12 4.61 -5.16
N PHE A 30 33.84 3.67 -4.54
CA PHE A 30 33.25 2.72 -3.59
C PHE A 30 33.32 3.24 -2.14
N GLY A 31 32.67 4.36 -1.87
CA GLY A 31 32.53 4.90 -0.52
C GLY A 31 31.14 5.46 -0.29
N ASN A 32 30.76 5.63 0.97
CA ASN A 32 29.51 6.31 1.31
C ASN A 32 29.49 7.70 0.71
N GLN A 33 28.52 7.96 -0.17
CA GLN A 33 28.30 9.29 -0.74
C GLN A 33 27.42 10.09 0.22
N LYS A 34 27.80 11.32 0.50
CA LYS A 34 27.00 12.26 1.29
C LYS A 34 26.40 13.29 0.35
N PHE A 35 25.09 13.45 0.42
CA PHE A 35 24.33 14.45 -0.33
C PHE A 35 23.72 15.44 0.66
N SER A 36 23.73 16.72 0.35
CA SER A 36 22.94 17.73 1.07
C SER A 36 21.48 17.70 0.62
N GLU A 37 21.25 17.36 -0.66
CA GLU A 37 19.95 17.25 -1.29
C GLU A 37 20.04 16.25 -2.44
N ILE A 38 18.95 15.54 -2.74
CA ILE A 38 18.85 14.60 -3.84
C ILE A 38 17.44 14.61 -4.44
N ASP A 39 17.33 14.88 -5.74
CA ASP A 39 16.09 14.77 -6.51
C ASP A 39 16.05 13.44 -7.25
N VAL A 40 15.10 12.58 -6.87
CA VAL A 40 14.95 11.24 -7.47
C VAL A 40 13.49 10.89 -7.68
N GLU A 41 13.20 10.11 -8.70
CA GLU A 41 11.85 9.59 -8.96
C GLU A 41 11.55 8.32 -8.16
N ARG A 42 12.60 7.52 -7.84
CA ARG A 42 12.49 6.27 -7.09
C ARG A 42 13.79 5.92 -6.39
N ILE A 43 13.66 5.43 -5.16
CA ILE A 43 14.74 4.84 -4.36
C ILE A 43 14.33 3.40 -4.01
N ASN A 44 15.23 2.45 -4.21
CA ASN A 44 15.11 1.10 -3.69
C ASN A 44 16.13 0.91 -2.57
N ILE A 45 15.68 0.51 -1.40
CA ILE A 45 16.54 -0.01 -0.34
C ILE A 45 16.66 -1.50 -0.56
N VAL A 46 17.89 -1.98 -0.70
CA VAL A 46 18.15 -3.38 -1.07
C VAL A 46 19.14 -4.03 -0.10
N GLU A 47 18.99 -5.33 0.11
CA GLU A 47 19.96 -6.16 0.81
C GLU A 47 21.17 -6.46 -0.08
N LYS A 48 22.21 -7.06 0.52
CA LYS A 48 23.46 -7.42 -0.22
C LYS A 48 23.22 -8.41 -1.35
N ASP A 49 22.22 -9.27 -1.23
CA ASP A 49 21.82 -10.26 -2.24
C ASP A 49 20.91 -9.66 -3.34
N GLY A 50 20.57 -8.38 -3.25
CA GLY A 50 19.72 -7.67 -4.19
C GLY A 50 18.23 -7.69 -3.83
N THR A 51 17.82 -8.33 -2.73
CA THR A 51 16.43 -8.32 -2.25
C THR A 51 16.00 -6.89 -1.93
N VAL A 52 14.95 -6.41 -2.58
CA VAL A 52 14.34 -5.10 -2.32
C VAL A 52 13.57 -5.18 -1.01
N LYS A 53 13.90 -4.30 -0.06
CA LYS A 53 13.25 -4.19 1.27
C LYS A 53 12.28 -3.02 1.34
N MET A 54 12.55 -1.96 0.58
CA MET A 54 11.67 -0.79 0.53
C MET A 54 11.77 -0.12 -0.84
N VAL A 55 10.65 0.38 -1.31
CA VAL A 55 10.58 1.25 -2.49
C VAL A 55 9.98 2.58 -2.04
N ILE A 56 10.69 3.69 -2.28
CA ILE A 56 10.17 5.07 -2.13
C ILE A 56 10.02 5.63 -3.53
N THR A 57 8.84 6.18 -3.87
CA THR A 57 8.58 6.51 -5.28
C THR A 57 7.54 7.62 -5.47
N ASN A 58 7.65 8.32 -6.59
CA ASN A 58 6.62 9.21 -7.10
C ASN A 58 5.53 8.42 -7.84
N VAL A 59 4.46 9.09 -8.31
CA VAL A 59 3.35 8.46 -9.04
C VAL A 59 3.82 7.77 -10.33
N GLY A 60 4.74 8.40 -11.08
CA GLY A 60 5.20 7.89 -12.37
C GLY A 60 5.91 6.54 -12.30
N LYS A 61 6.70 6.35 -11.23
CA LYS A 61 7.52 5.16 -10.97
C LYS A 61 6.92 4.19 -9.94
N PHE A 62 5.67 4.43 -9.54
CA PHE A 62 4.99 3.55 -8.58
C PHE A 62 4.79 2.15 -9.19
N PRO A 63 5.19 1.07 -8.51
CA PRO A 63 5.06 -0.29 -9.01
C PRO A 63 3.59 -0.68 -9.24
N ASN A 64 3.31 -1.23 -10.41
CA ASN A 64 2.02 -1.82 -10.75
C ASN A 64 2.25 -3.17 -11.43
N GLY A 65 1.21 -3.89 -11.82
CA GLY A 65 1.30 -5.28 -12.30
C GLY A 65 2.25 -5.57 -13.48
N LYS A 66 2.85 -4.53 -14.08
CA LYS A 66 3.91 -4.67 -15.08
C LYS A 66 5.30 -4.77 -14.46
N ASP A 67 5.43 -4.40 -13.19
CA ASP A 67 6.70 -4.45 -12.48
C ASP A 67 6.84 -5.77 -11.73
N ILE A 68 8.04 -6.33 -11.77
CA ILE A 68 8.44 -7.49 -10.98
C ILE A 68 9.40 -6.99 -9.91
N ILE A 69 9.09 -7.25 -8.65
CA ILE A 69 9.94 -6.96 -7.51
C ILE A 69 10.19 -8.26 -6.75
N ASN A 70 11.44 -8.58 -6.44
CA ASN A 70 11.82 -9.81 -5.76
C ASN A 70 11.27 -11.07 -6.45
N ASN A 71 11.35 -11.11 -7.79
CA ASN A 71 10.80 -12.19 -8.64
C ASN A 71 9.29 -12.43 -8.48
N ARG A 72 8.55 -11.45 -7.93
CA ARG A 72 7.08 -11.51 -7.76
C ARG A 72 6.42 -10.39 -8.55
N PRO A 73 5.29 -10.66 -9.25
CA PRO A 73 4.50 -9.61 -9.87
C PRO A 73 3.90 -8.72 -8.79
N THR A 74 3.87 -7.42 -9.04
CA THR A 74 3.14 -6.47 -8.21
C THR A 74 1.65 -6.47 -8.55
N ASN A 75 0.80 -5.93 -7.67
CA ASN A 75 -0.65 -5.92 -7.88
C ASN A 75 -1.02 -5.18 -9.19
N GLU A 76 -1.65 -5.91 -10.12
CA GLU A 76 -2.00 -5.44 -11.46
C GLU A 76 -3.09 -4.34 -11.44
N SER A 77 -4.02 -4.44 -10.51
CA SER A 77 -5.13 -3.47 -10.35
C SER A 77 -4.74 -2.23 -9.54
N ARG A 78 -3.51 -2.16 -9.03
CA ARG A 78 -3.06 -1.07 -8.16
C ARG A 78 -3.05 0.27 -8.90
N LYS A 79 -3.80 1.24 -8.36
CA LYS A 79 -3.71 2.64 -8.79
C LYS A 79 -2.31 3.19 -8.45
N LYS A 80 -1.68 3.84 -9.40
CA LYS A 80 -0.39 4.53 -9.17
C LYS A 80 -0.58 5.70 -8.20
N ARG A 81 0.27 5.75 -7.18
CA ARG A 81 0.30 6.77 -6.13
C ARG A 81 1.74 7.10 -5.76
N SER A 82 1.96 8.10 -4.94
CA SER A 82 3.27 8.33 -4.31
C SER A 82 3.34 7.62 -2.96
N GLY A 83 4.55 7.30 -2.52
CA GLY A 83 4.76 6.75 -1.19
C GLY A 83 5.84 5.70 -1.09
N MET A 84 5.65 4.79 -0.15
CA MET A 84 6.59 3.73 0.18
C MET A 84 5.89 2.38 0.16
N LEU A 85 6.59 1.35 -0.31
CA LEU A 85 6.19 -0.05 -0.18
C LEU A 85 7.24 -0.79 0.63
N PHE A 86 6.81 -1.69 1.50
CA PHE A 86 7.66 -2.48 2.39
C PHE A 86 7.63 -3.95 1.97
N PHE A 87 8.80 -4.61 2.05
CA PHE A 87 8.97 -6.01 1.71
C PHE A 87 9.69 -6.74 2.86
N ASN A 88 9.21 -7.93 3.23
CA ASN A 88 9.80 -8.75 4.27
C ASN A 88 11.09 -9.46 3.78
N GLU A 89 11.66 -10.33 4.61
CA GLU A 89 12.91 -11.08 4.31
C GLU A 89 12.75 -12.01 3.10
N ASP A 90 11.56 -12.53 2.86
CA ASP A 90 11.26 -13.38 1.68
C ASP A 90 10.92 -12.58 0.42
N GLY A 91 11.09 -11.25 0.48
CA GLY A 91 10.80 -10.34 -0.63
C GLY A 91 9.31 -10.17 -0.93
N ILE A 92 8.42 -10.57 0.00
CA ILE A 92 6.97 -10.42 -0.11
C ILE A 92 6.58 -9.03 0.37
N GLU A 93 5.69 -8.35 -0.35
CA GLU A 93 5.11 -7.08 0.12
C GLU A 93 4.36 -7.30 1.42
N CYS A 94 4.65 -6.49 2.43
CA CYS A 94 4.11 -6.60 3.78
C CYS A 94 3.48 -5.30 4.30
N GLY A 95 3.20 -4.37 3.41
CA GLY A 95 2.54 -3.10 3.72
C GLY A 95 3.12 -1.92 2.97
N GLY A 96 2.68 -0.73 3.33
CA GLY A 96 3.16 0.49 2.72
C GLY A 96 2.58 1.75 3.35
N PHE A 97 3.20 2.86 3.02
CA PHE A 97 2.71 4.21 3.31
C PHE A 97 2.51 4.93 1.98
N ILE A 98 1.26 5.08 1.56
CA ILE A 98 0.92 5.66 0.27
C ILE A 98 -0.05 6.82 0.43
N TYR A 99 0.05 7.79 -0.46
CA TYR A 99 -0.83 8.95 -0.45
C TYR A 99 -1.08 9.46 -1.87
N ASP A 100 -2.23 10.10 -2.07
CA ASP A 100 -2.56 10.83 -3.28
C ASP A 100 -3.44 12.02 -2.96
N GLY A 101 -3.57 12.93 -3.92
CA GLY A 101 -4.50 14.04 -3.86
C GLY A 101 -4.54 14.79 -5.17
N GLN A 102 -5.76 15.02 -5.70
CA GLN A 102 -5.94 15.77 -6.93
C GLN A 102 -7.32 16.43 -7.01
N LYS A 103 -7.37 17.53 -7.72
CA LYS A 103 -8.64 18.13 -8.14
C LYS A 103 -9.24 17.31 -9.28
N ASN A 104 -10.55 17.31 -9.37
CA ASN A 104 -11.33 16.73 -10.45
C ASN A 104 -12.48 17.68 -10.82
N GLU A 105 -13.26 17.35 -11.84
CA GLU A 105 -14.37 18.18 -12.34
C GLU A 105 -15.44 18.46 -11.25
N ASN A 106 -15.58 17.59 -10.28
CA ASN A 106 -16.60 17.68 -9.23
C ASN A 106 -16.06 18.16 -7.87
N GLY A 107 -14.76 18.50 -7.77
CA GLY A 107 -14.14 18.96 -6.53
C GLY A 107 -12.71 18.42 -6.36
N HIS A 108 -12.52 17.52 -5.38
CA HIS A 108 -11.22 16.89 -5.13
C HIS A 108 -11.36 15.48 -4.56
N SER A 109 -10.26 14.74 -4.61
CA SER A 109 -10.10 13.47 -3.90
C SER A 109 -8.67 13.39 -3.39
N SER A 110 -8.50 13.11 -2.10
CA SER A 110 -7.20 12.84 -1.49
C SER A 110 -7.30 11.71 -0.47
N GLY A 111 -6.19 11.06 -0.21
CA GLY A 111 -6.11 10.00 0.76
C GLY A 111 -4.70 9.68 1.18
N LEU A 112 -4.59 9.10 2.37
CA LEU A 112 -3.36 8.59 2.94
C LEU A 112 -3.68 7.22 3.55
N SER A 113 -2.81 6.24 3.30
CA SER A 113 -2.93 4.90 3.87
C SER A 113 -1.56 4.43 4.35
N LEU A 114 -1.48 4.08 5.64
CA LEU A 114 -0.38 3.31 6.20
C LEU A 114 -0.93 1.93 6.55
N THR A 115 -0.34 0.88 5.97
CA THR A 115 -0.81 -0.50 6.14
C THR A 115 0.29 -1.41 6.62
N TYR A 116 -0.12 -2.46 7.33
CA TYR A 116 0.69 -3.61 7.62
C TYR A 116 -0.11 -4.87 7.29
N ASP A 117 0.49 -5.78 6.52
CA ASP A 117 -0.15 -6.98 6.01
C ASP A 117 0.27 -8.19 6.86
N GLN A 118 -0.62 -9.21 6.99
CA GLN A 118 -0.15 -10.49 7.51
C GLN A 118 0.84 -11.13 6.52
N TYR A 119 1.62 -12.09 7.01
CA TYR A 119 2.59 -12.78 6.16
C TYR A 119 1.92 -13.38 4.92
N ASN A 120 2.36 -12.93 3.72
CA ASN A 120 1.85 -13.34 2.40
C ASN A 120 0.32 -13.18 2.23
N GLY A 121 -0.29 -12.28 2.98
CA GLY A 121 -1.72 -11.96 2.93
C GLY A 121 -1.96 -10.47 2.71
N ASP A 122 -3.08 -9.97 3.21
CA ASP A 122 -3.51 -8.58 3.07
C ASP A 122 -3.58 -7.90 4.46
N GLN A 123 -4.09 -6.70 4.54
CA GLN A 123 -3.97 -5.74 5.62
C GLN A 123 -4.63 -6.20 6.93
N VAL A 124 -3.82 -6.45 7.96
CA VAL A 124 -4.28 -6.67 9.34
C VAL A 124 -4.37 -5.37 10.13
N MET A 125 -3.64 -4.33 9.73
CA MET A 125 -3.71 -2.99 10.32
C MET A 125 -3.73 -1.95 9.20
N GLN A 126 -4.59 -0.94 9.36
CA GLN A 126 -4.66 0.18 8.42
C GLN A 126 -4.96 1.49 9.15
N LEU A 127 -4.07 2.48 9.01
CA LEU A 127 -4.39 3.89 9.26
C LEU A 127 -4.79 4.51 7.92
N LEU A 128 -6.04 4.95 7.81
CA LEU A 128 -6.61 5.48 6.58
C LEU A 128 -7.23 6.86 6.82
N THR A 129 -6.87 7.81 5.96
CA THR A 129 -7.56 9.10 5.85
C THR A 129 -8.05 9.29 4.42
N GLN A 130 -9.30 9.69 4.27
CA GLN A 130 -9.91 10.00 2.99
C GLN A 130 -10.61 11.36 3.08
N ASP A 131 -10.39 12.20 2.08
CA ASP A 131 -11.06 13.48 1.92
C ASP A 131 -11.48 13.61 0.45
N TYR A 132 -12.76 13.57 0.20
CA TYR A 132 -13.29 13.74 -1.15
C TYR A 132 -14.48 14.67 -1.15
N GLN A 133 -14.58 15.47 -2.22
CA GLN A 133 -15.68 16.37 -2.48
C GLN A 133 -16.36 15.98 -3.79
N LYS A 134 -17.68 15.98 -3.79
CA LYS A 134 -18.52 15.80 -4.98
C LYS A 134 -19.62 16.86 -4.98
N GLY A 135 -19.47 17.87 -5.83
CA GLY A 135 -20.32 19.07 -5.80
C GLY A 135 -20.18 19.77 -4.45
N ASP A 136 -21.28 20.11 -3.83
CA ASP A 136 -21.32 20.80 -2.53
C ASP A 136 -21.09 19.88 -1.31
N LYS A 137 -20.99 18.56 -1.53
CA LYS A 137 -20.80 17.58 -0.46
C LYS A 137 -19.35 17.20 -0.30
N ARG A 138 -18.81 17.42 0.89
CA ARG A 138 -17.47 16.98 1.30
C ARG A 138 -17.57 15.89 2.36
N PHE A 139 -16.77 14.84 2.19
CA PHE A 139 -16.70 13.69 3.09
C PHE A 139 -15.26 13.51 3.56
N VAL A 140 -15.07 13.59 4.86
CA VAL A 140 -13.77 13.36 5.50
C VAL A 140 -13.91 12.23 6.50
N THR A 141 -13.09 11.19 6.35
CA THR A 141 -12.98 10.10 7.30
C THR A 141 -11.51 9.89 7.67
N SER A 142 -11.26 9.46 8.89
CA SER A 142 -9.92 9.14 9.37
C SER A 142 -10.05 8.07 10.44
N SER A 143 -9.40 6.92 10.25
CA SER A 143 -9.53 5.79 11.16
C SER A 143 -8.28 4.94 11.22
N LEU A 144 -8.04 4.32 12.38
CA LEU A 144 -7.16 3.18 12.56
C LEU A 144 -8.04 1.93 12.69
N ALA A 145 -7.81 0.96 11.83
CA ALA A 145 -8.55 -0.30 11.79
C ALA A 145 -7.62 -1.50 12.01
N PHE A 146 -8.14 -2.51 12.71
CA PHE A 146 -7.52 -3.83 12.85
C PHE A 146 -8.49 -4.87 12.30
N ASN A 147 -7.98 -5.76 11.45
CA ASN A 147 -8.76 -6.75 10.73
C ASN A 147 -8.21 -8.15 10.98
N ASP A 148 -9.08 -9.13 11.10
CA ASP A 148 -8.70 -10.52 10.95
C ASP A 148 -8.64 -10.87 9.46
N ARG A 149 -7.64 -11.65 9.08
CA ARG A 149 -7.44 -12.13 7.71
C ARG A 149 -7.45 -13.66 7.70
N PRO A 150 -7.87 -14.30 6.61
CA PRO A 150 -7.86 -15.75 6.50
C PRO A 150 -6.45 -16.32 6.62
N ALA A 151 -6.30 -17.38 7.43
CA ALA A 151 -4.99 -18.00 7.66
C ALA A 151 -4.38 -18.68 6.40
N LYS A 152 -5.20 -19.02 5.40
CA LYS A 152 -4.76 -19.62 4.13
C LYS A 152 -4.61 -18.59 3.00
N GLU A 153 -4.78 -17.31 3.31
CA GLU A 153 -4.64 -16.26 2.31
C GLU A 153 -3.21 -16.24 1.73
N ASN A 154 -3.12 -16.01 0.43
CA ASN A 154 -1.87 -15.92 -0.29
C ASN A 154 -1.99 -14.84 -1.37
N GLN A 155 -1.13 -13.82 -1.35
CA GLN A 155 -1.24 -12.66 -2.24
C GLN A 155 -1.36 -13.01 -3.73
N LEU A 156 -0.58 -13.97 -4.23
CA LEU A 156 -0.63 -14.38 -5.64
C LEU A 156 -1.94 -15.10 -5.96
N LYS A 157 -2.35 -16.02 -5.07
CA LYS A 157 -3.61 -16.75 -5.22
C LYS A 157 -4.82 -15.83 -5.12
N THR A 158 -4.80 -14.89 -4.19
CA THR A 158 -5.83 -13.84 -4.05
C THR A 158 -5.94 -13.01 -5.32
N ALA A 159 -4.83 -12.61 -5.92
CA ALA A 159 -4.84 -11.86 -7.19
C ALA A 159 -5.48 -12.66 -8.33
N GLU A 160 -5.19 -13.97 -8.45
CA GLU A 160 -5.84 -14.87 -9.43
C GLU A 160 -7.34 -14.99 -9.19
N ILE A 161 -7.74 -15.21 -7.93
CA ILE A 161 -9.16 -15.30 -7.53
C ILE A 161 -9.90 -14.00 -7.84
N MET A 162 -9.34 -12.85 -7.48
CA MET A 162 -9.97 -11.56 -7.74
C MET A 162 -10.14 -11.29 -9.23
N LYS A 163 -9.14 -11.63 -10.05
CA LYS A 163 -9.24 -11.53 -11.51
C LYS A 163 -10.37 -12.40 -12.07
N GLU A 164 -10.47 -13.64 -11.60
CA GLU A 164 -11.55 -14.54 -11.99
C GLU A 164 -12.93 -14.00 -11.59
N LEU A 165 -13.04 -13.47 -10.37
CA LEU A 165 -14.30 -12.88 -9.87
C LEU A 165 -14.68 -11.62 -10.66
N ASP A 166 -13.71 -10.77 -11.02
CA ASP A 166 -13.93 -9.58 -11.86
C ASP A 166 -14.42 -9.94 -13.27
N GLU A 167 -13.90 -11.01 -13.85
CA GLU A 167 -14.37 -11.51 -15.15
C GLU A 167 -15.77 -12.10 -15.06
N LEU A 168 -16.04 -12.83 -13.98
CA LEU A 168 -17.35 -13.42 -13.72
C LEU A 168 -18.41 -12.34 -13.42
N ALA A 169 -18.05 -11.30 -12.67
CA ALA A 169 -18.94 -10.18 -12.35
C ALA A 169 -19.50 -9.47 -13.60
N LYS A 170 -18.71 -9.40 -14.68
CA LYS A 170 -19.12 -8.80 -15.97
C LYS A 170 -20.16 -9.64 -16.70
N LYS A 171 -20.19 -10.95 -16.46
CA LYS A 171 -21.05 -11.93 -17.16
C LYS A 171 -22.26 -12.34 -16.32
N ASP A 172 -22.02 -12.65 -15.04
CA ASP A 172 -23.03 -13.14 -14.09
C ASP A 172 -22.69 -12.68 -12.67
N PRO A 173 -23.23 -11.51 -12.24
CA PRO A 173 -23.01 -10.98 -10.89
C PRO A 173 -23.47 -11.92 -9.77
N LYS A 174 -24.51 -12.77 -10.02
CA LYS A 174 -25.00 -13.70 -9.01
C LYS A 174 -24.04 -14.88 -8.82
N ALA A 175 -23.59 -15.47 -9.91
CA ALA A 175 -22.57 -16.53 -9.85
C ALA A 175 -21.26 -16.03 -9.24
N MET A 176 -20.90 -14.75 -9.48
CA MET A 176 -19.74 -14.13 -8.82
C MET A 176 -19.91 -14.09 -7.29
N GLN A 177 -21.07 -13.66 -6.79
CA GLN A 177 -21.33 -13.62 -5.34
C GLN A 177 -21.28 -15.01 -4.70
N GLU A 178 -21.88 -16.03 -5.35
CA GLU A 178 -21.83 -17.41 -4.87
C GLU A 178 -20.38 -17.92 -4.83
N LYS A 179 -19.60 -17.61 -5.84
CA LYS A 179 -18.19 -18.03 -5.92
C LYS A 179 -17.29 -17.29 -4.92
N PHE A 180 -17.51 -15.99 -4.73
CA PHE A 180 -16.85 -15.20 -3.71
C PHE A 180 -17.05 -15.83 -2.33
N LYS A 181 -18.31 -16.12 -1.98
CA LYS A 181 -18.66 -16.77 -0.70
C LYS A 181 -18.00 -18.14 -0.55
N ALA A 182 -17.94 -18.94 -1.61
CA ALA A 182 -17.26 -20.23 -1.57
C ALA A 182 -15.76 -20.12 -1.32
N TYR A 183 -15.07 -19.09 -1.87
CA TYR A 183 -13.67 -18.81 -1.59
C TYR A 183 -13.44 -18.27 -0.17
N GLU A 184 -14.37 -17.46 0.32
CA GLU A 184 -14.35 -16.96 1.71
C GLU A 184 -14.52 -18.11 2.71
N GLU A 185 -15.50 -19.02 2.50
CA GLU A 185 -15.70 -20.22 3.34
C GLU A 185 -14.48 -21.16 3.32
N GLN A 186 -13.73 -21.22 2.23
CA GLN A 186 -12.47 -21.95 2.14
C GLN A 186 -11.31 -21.26 2.87
N GLY A 187 -11.49 -20.03 3.31
CA GLY A 187 -10.47 -19.22 3.96
C GLY A 187 -9.34 -18.77 3.01
N LEU A 188 -9.64 -18.57 1.72
CA LEU A 188 -8.68 -18.16 0.70
C LEU A 188 -8.66 -16.64 0.48
N ILE A 189 -9.80 -16.00 0.70
CA ILE A 189 -9.99 -14.55 0.58
C ILE A 189 -10.90 -14.08 1.71
N GLY A 190 -11.10 -12.78 1.80
CA GLY A 190 -11.97 -12.15 2.79
C GLY A 190 -11.16 -11.35 3.78
N GLY A 191 -11.83 -10.86 4.78
CA GLY A 191 -11.24 -10.08 5.89
C GLY A 191 -12.34 -9.44 6.69
N VAL A 192 -12.17 -9.46 8.00
CA VAL A 192 -13.22 -9.06 8.93
C VAL A 192 -12.68 -7.93 9.80
N PRO A 193 -13.32 -6.74 9.82
CA PRO A 193 -12.96 -5.71 10.77
C PRO A 193 -13.22 -6.20 12.20
N ARG A 194 -12.27 -5.96 13.11
CA ARG A 194 -12.39 -6.32 14.53
C ARG A 194 -12.46 -5.09 15.42
N VAL A 195 -11.65 -4.10 15.09
CA VAL A 195 -11.59 -2.83 15.83
C VAL A 195 -11.45 -1.70 14.83
N MET A 196 -12.22 -0.64 15.00
CA MET A 196 -12.01 0.63 14.31
C MET A 196 -12.03 1.77 15.32
N LEU A 197 -10.99 2.59 15.32
CA LEU A 197 -10.91 3.83 16.11
C LEU A 197 -10.84 5.01 15.14
N GLY A 198 -11.73 5.98 15.27
CA GLY A 198 -11.71 7.20 14.48
C GLY A 198 -13.08 7.65 13.99
N LYS A 199 -13.11 8.28 12.83
CA LYS A 199 -14.33 8.85 12.25
C LYS A 199 -14.93 7.90 11.21
N SER A 200 -16.13 7.40 11.50
CA SER A 200 -16.87 6.51 10.60
C SER A 200 -17.45 7.25 9.38
N ARG A 201 -17.91 6.48 8.39
CA ARG A 201 -18.66 7.02 7.23
C ARG A 201 -19.96 7.75 7.64
N SER A 202 -20.58 7.31 8.72
CA SER A 202 -21.76 7.97 9.32
C SER A 202 -21.43 9.23 10.11
N GLN A 203 -20.16 9.68 10.06
CA GLN A 203 -19.63 10.86 10.75
C GLN A 203 -19.64 10.75 12.28
N ASN A 204 -19.75 9.55 12.82
CA ASN A 204 -19.56 9.29 14.24
C ASN A 204 -18.06 9.17 14.55
N ASN A 205 -17.61 9.74 15.67
CA ASN A 205 -16.21 9.71 16.11
C ASN A 205 -16.11 8.81 17.35
N GLY A 206 -15.37 7.70 17.25
CA GLY A 206 -15.31 6.78 18.38
C GLY A 206 -14.56 5.49 18.16
N LEU A 207 -14.81 4.56 19.07
CA LEU A 207 -14.33 3.19 19.05
C LEU A 207 -15.48 2.24 18.65
N PHE A 208 -15.21 1.38 17.67
CA PHE A 208 -16.17 0.43 17.11
C PHE A 208 -15.58 -0.96 17.19
N LEU A 209 -16.30 -1.89 17.84
CA LEU A 209 -15.90 -3.27 18.06
C LEU A 209 -16.84 -4.22 17.30
N PHE A 210 -16.24 -5.21 16.65
CA PHE A 210 -16.95 -6.16 15.80
C PHE A 210 -16.63 -7.60 16.22
N ASP A 211 -17.55 -8.52 15.93
CA ASP A 211 -17.30 -9.96 16.11
C ASP A 211 -16.45 -10.58 14.99
N ASP A 212 -16.29 -11.89 15.01
CA ASP A 212 -15.53 -12.65 14.02
C ASP A 212 -16.19 -12.72 12.63
N LYS A 213 -17.41 -12.20 12.50
CA LYS A 213 -18.14 -12.05 11.23
C LYS A 213 -18.24 -10.61 10.76
N GLY A 214 -17.62 -9.67 11.49
CA GLY A 214 -17.68 -8.23 11.19
C GLY A 214 -18.99 -7.55 11.60
N MET A 215 -19.83 -8.23 12.39
CA MET A 215 -21.04 -7.64 12.92
C MET A 215 -20.71 -6.75 14.13
N PRO A 216 -21.36 -5.58 14.27
CA PRO A 216 -21.10 -4.70 15.39
C PRO A 216 -21.49 -5.39 16.71
N LYS A 217 -20.68 -5.20 17.76
CA LYS A 217 -20.92 -5.70 19.12
C LYS A 217 -20.98 -4.59 20.15
N ALA A 218 -20.08 -3.62 20.06
CA ALA A 218 -20.10 -2.45 20.91
C ALA A 218 -19.56 -1.22 20.18
N MET A 219 -20.13 -0.06 20.44
CA MET A 219 -19.69 1.22 19.89
C MET A 219 -19.72 2.29 20.98
N PHE A 220 -18.56 2.92 21.22
CA PHE A 220 -18.45 4.10 22.08
C PHE A 220 -18.05 5.28 21.21
N TYR A 221 -18.95 6.26 21.05
CA TYR A 221 -18.76 7.32 20.07
C TYR A 221 -19.48 8.61 20.43
N VAL A 222 -19.08 9.68 19.76
CA VAL A 222 -19.83 10.94 19.69
C VAL A 222 -20.48 11.01 18.31
N ASP A 223 -21.81 11.16 18.29
CA ASP A 223 -22.57 11.25 17.04
C ASP A 223 -22.45 12.65 16.38
N LYS A 224 -23.04 12.79 15.20
CA LYS A 224 -23.05 14.06 14.43
C LYS A 224 -23.75 15.22 15.15
N ASP A 225 -24.60 14.94 16.15
CA ASP A 225 -25.34 15.90 16.95
C ASP A 225 -24.64 16.19 18.30
N ASN A 226 -23.37 15.76 18.44
CA ASN A 226 -22.50 15.92 19.64
C ASN A 226 -22.98 15.14 20.87
N ASN A 227 -23.76 14.07 20.71
CA ASN A 227 -24.17 13.23 21.83
C ASN A 227 -23.17 12.07 21.99
N ALA A 228 -22.62 11.91 23.18
CA ALA A 228 -21.84 10.72 23.54
C ALA A 228 -22.76 9.52 23.73
N LYS A 229 -22.41 8.37 23.15
CA LYS A 229 -23.20 7.13 23.17
C LYS A 229 -22.32 5.92 23.38
N LEU A 230 -22.87 4.94 24.07
CA LEU A 230 -22.31 3.59 24.19
C LEU A 230 -23.44 2.61 23.84
N ASP A 231 -23.35 2.02 22.65
CA ASP A 231 -24.34 1.09 22.13
C ASP A 231 -23.78 -0.35 22.15
N PHE A 232 -24.64 -1.32 22.52
CA PHE A 232 -24.37 -2.75 22.42
C PHE A 232 -25.36 -3.38 21.43
N PHE A 233 -24.91 -4.41 20.72
CA PHE A 233 -25.66 -4.99 19.60
C PHE A 233 -25.81 -6.50 19.77
N ASP A 234 -26.96 -7.02 19.32
CA ASP A 234 -27.18 -8.47 19.14
C ASP A 234 -26.48 -9.02 17.89
N ASP A 235 -26.63 -10.31 17.63
CA ASP A 235 -26.04 -10.98 16.46
C ASP A 235 -26.65 -10.57 15.11
N ASN A 236 -27.78 -9.88 15.14
CA ASN A 236 -28.45 -9.33 13.96
C ASN A 236 -28.12 -7.85 13.71
N GLY A 237 -27.30 -7.24 14.57
CA GLY A 237 -26.93 -5.83 14.49
C GLY A 237 -27.99 -4.87 15.06
N ASN A 238 -28.96 -5.35 15.81
CA ASN A 238 -29.93 -4.49 16.51
C ASN A 238 -29.33 -4.00 17.83
N VAL A 239 -29.60 -2.75 18.19
CA VAL A 239 -29.19 -2.19 19.49
C VAL A 239 -30.01 -2.82 20.60
N ILE A 240 -29.35 -3.49 21.55
CA ILE A 240 -29.95 -4.13 22.74
C ILE A 240 -29.79 -3.33 24.02
N ALA A 241 -28.80 -2.42 24.06
CA ALA A 241 -28.60 -1.48 25.15
C ALA A 241 -27.94 -0.21 24.62
N SER A 242 -28.30 0.95 25.15
CA SER A 242 -27.74 2.24 24.75
C SER A 242 -27.60 3.13 25.98
N PHE A 243 -26.44 3.79 26.16
CA PHE A 243 -26.18 4.73 27.24
C PHE A 243 -25.71 6.07 26.64
N PRO A 244 -26.22 7.19 27.17
CA PRO A 244 -27.36 7.30 28.12
C PRO A 244 -28.64 6.81 27.48
N ASP A 245 -29.57 6.35 28.30
CA ASP A 245 -30.92 5.96 27.89
C ASP A 245 -31.58 7.10 27.10
N LYS A 246 -32.25 6.76 26.00
CA LYS A 246 -33.11 7.74 25.32
C LYS A 246 -34.20 8.19 26.29
N LYS A 247 -34.12 9.42 26.72
CA LYS A 247 -35.22 10.06 27.47
C LYS A 247 -36.44 10.24 26.58
#